data_c26987655a9b793ae508c13141d09050
#
_entry.id   c26987655a9b793ae508c13141d09050
#
_cell.length_a   1.000
_cell.length_b   1.000
_cell.length_c   1.000
_cell.angle_alpha   90.00
_cell.angle_beta   90.00
_cell.angle_gamma   90.00
#
_symmetry.space_group_name_H-M   'P 1'
#
loop_
_entity.id
_entity.type
_entity.pdbx_description
1 polymer ?
#
loop_
_entity_poly.entity_id
_entity_poly.type
_entity_poly.pdbx_seq_one_letter_code
_entity_poly.pdbx_strand_id
1 'polypeptide(L)'
;MKYKVTNFLLIIFLSINVISSEIPPYSAKYNFESEEISISGIREFYKTENGFEMRFKASNLFASLFFLSKFEIKNSEVISGSYEIKIRPKFLDRDQYLNFDYETMEVRSEGINKWVGSLKDDLVYDPLNVQIMIRTNVKHGLKNFKINIVDMEEGGSKSYEFNVVGLEECIFNGETLKCVILERSRLNSDRKVTYYLAEELEYMFIKIIDASPERTNTLTLLEVLSLG
;
A
#
# COMPACT_ATOMS: atom_id res chain seq x y z
N MET A 1 -47.16 50.63 -27.51
CA MET A 1 -46.98 49.17 -27.34
C MET A 1 -45.59 48.96 -26.81
N LYS A 2 -45.45 48.64 -25.51
CA LYS A 2 -44.10 48.43 -24.82
C LYS A 2 -43.85 46.97 -24.74
N TYR A 3 -42.82 46.46 -25.44
CA TYR A 3 -42.36 45.07 -25.33
C TYR A 3 -41.46 44.93 -24.08
N LYS A 4 -41.86 44.09 -23.13
CA LYS A 4 -41.03 43.64 -22.01
C LYS A 4 -40.16 42.47 -22.51
N VAL A 5 -38.85 42.69 -22.60
CA VAL A 5 -37.87 41.65 -22.86
C VAL A 5 -37.60 40.98 -21.50
N THR A 6 -38.04 39.74 -21.33
CA THR A 6 -37.74 38.92 -20.14
C THR A 6 -36.43 38.21 -20.43
N ASN A 7 -35.35 38.63 -19.77
CA ASN A 7 -34.09 37.92 -19.80
C ASN A 7 -34.21 36.59 -19.01
N PHE A 8 -34.15 35.47 -19.73
CA PHE A 8 -34.07 34.13 -19.15
C PHE A 8 -32.60 33.79 -18.89
N LEU A 9 -32.19 33.89 -17.64
CA LEU A 9 -30.83 33.53 -17.20
C LEU A 9 -30.73 32.01 -17.16
N LEU A 10 -30.08 31.39 -18.16
CA LEU A 10 -29.80 29.98 -18.22
C LEU A 10 -28.62 29.65 -17.29
N ILE A 11 -28.91 29.15 -16.09
CA ILE A 11 -27.88 28.69 -15.17
C ILE A 11 -27.44 27.29 -15.60
N ILE A 12 -26.27 27.20 -16.24
CA ILE A 12 -25.63 25.92 -16.57
C ILE A 12 -24.97 25.39 -15.29
N PHE A 13 -25.57 24.36 -14.70
CA PHE A 13 -24.92 23.57 -13.65
C PHE A 13 -23.81 22.73 -14.29
N LEU A 14 -22.59 23.21 -14.22
CA LEU A 14 -21.41 22.39 -14.46
C LEU A 14 -21.27 21.42 -13.26
N SER A 15 -21.67 20.17 -13.44
CA SER A 15 -21.36 19.10 -12.52
C SER A 15 -19.84 18.87 -12.54
N ILE A 16 -19.14 19.45 -11.55
CA ILE A 16 -17.75 19.14 -11.29
C ILE A 16 -17.76 17.72 -10.75
N ASN A 17 -17.33 16.76 -11.57
CA ASN A 17 -16.98 15.44 -11.07
C ASN A 17 -15.78 15.62 -10.14
N VAL A 18 -16.02 15.65 -8.83
CA VAL A 18 -14.96 15.55 -7.82
C VAL A 18 -14.42 14.13 -7.96
N ILE A 19 -13.31 13.99 -8.65
CA ILE A 19 -12.55 12.74 -8.67
C ILE A 19 -12.07 12.56 -7.23
N SER A 20 -12.61 11.56 -6.52
CA SER A 20 -12.14 11.21 -5.19
C SER A 20 -10.66 10.85 -5.30
N SER A 21 -9.82 11.60 -4.60
CA SER A 21 -8.39 11.34 -4.55
C SER A 21 -8.05 10.14 -3.64
N GLU A 22 -9.01 9.69 -2.85
CA GLU A 22 -8.84 8.59 -1.91
C GLU A 22 -8.79 7.24 -2.62
N ILE A 23 -7.96 6.35 -2.08
CA ILE A 23 -7.95 4.94 -2.47
C ILE A 23 -9.20 4.28 -1.86
N PRO A 24 -10.09 3.68 -2.67
CA PRO A 24 -11.29 3.04 -2.14
C PRO A 24 -10.97 1.79 -1.32
N PRO A 25 -11.82 1.42 -0.36
CA PRO A 25 -11.77 0.11 0.30
C PRO A 25 -11.77 -1.02 -0.73
N TYR A 26 -11.09 -2.12 -0.43
CA TYR A 26 -11.05 -3.28 -1.32
C TYR A 26 -10.78 -4.58 -0.58
N SER A 27 -11.15 -5.68 -1.22
CA SER A 27 -10.73 -7.02 -0.88
C SER A 27 -10.23 -7.74 -2.14
N ALA A 28 -9.05 -8.36 -2.06
CA ALA A 28 -8.44 -9.02 -3.22
C ALA A 28 -7.61 -10.22 -2.79
N LYS A 29 -7.59 -11.24 -3.65
CA LYS A 29 -6.79 -12.44 -3.48
C LYS A 29 -5.46 -12.29 -4.20
N TYR A 30 -4.38 -12.57 -3.47
CA TYR A 30 -3.02 -12.54 -3.98
C TYR A 30 -2.33 -13.88 -3.80
N ASN A 31 -1.40 -14.21 -4.68
CA ASN A 31 -0.45 -15.29 -4.51
C ASN A 31 0.94 -14.70 -4.23
N PHE A 32 1.57 -15.15 -3.15
CA PHE A 32 2.96 -14.89 -2.84
C PHE A 32 3.79 -16.11 -3.22
N GLU A 33 4.88 -15.87 -3.95
CA GLU A 33 5.82 -16.89 -4.39
C GLU A 33 7.24 -16.48 -4.03
N SER A 34 7.99 -17.42 -3.49
CA SER A 34 9.43 -17.38 -3.28
C SER A 34 10.02 -18.72 -3.66
N GLU A 35 11.33 -18.89 -3.59
CA GLU A 35 12.00 -20.19 -3.80
C GLU A 35 11.52 -21.27 -2.81
N GLU A 36 11.11 -20.87 -1.61
CA GLU A 36 10.76 -21.80 -0.53
C GLU A 36 9.26 -22.04 -0.39
N ILE A 37 8.41 -21.08 -0.78
CA ILE A 37 6.98 -21.14 -0.50
C ILE A 37 6.15 -20.47 -1.60
N SER A 38 5.00 -21.10 -1.90
CA SER A 38 3.90 -20.47 -2.63
C SER A 38 2.65 -20.54 -1.75
N ILE A 39 2.04 -19.37 -1.51
CA ILE A 39 0.87 -19.26 -0.63
C ILE A 39 -0.06 -18.17 -1.11
N SER A 40 -1.35 -18.51 -1.23
CA SER A 40 -2.39 -17.53 -1.56
C SER A 40 -3.07 -16.98 -0.31
N GLY A 41 -3.40 -15.70 -0.35
CA GLY A 41 -4.06 -15.02 0.76
C GLY A 41 -4.98 -13.91 0.31
N ILE A 42 -5.79 -13.41 1.25
CA ILE A 42 -6.69 -12.29 1.07
C ILE A 42 -6.05 -11.04 1.66
N ARG A 43 -5.99 -9.98 0.86
CA ARG A 43 -5.64 -8.63 1.30
C ARG A 43 -6.91 -7.80 1.33
N GLU A 44 -7.12 -7.12 2.44
CA GLU A 44 -8.28 -6.26 2.66
C GLU A 44 -7.82 -4.88 3.13
N PHE A 45 -8.43 -3.85 2.60
CA PHE A 45 -8.33 -2.48 3.08
C PHE A 45 -9.74 -1.95 3.32
N TYR A 46 -10.03 -1.49 4.52
CA TYR A 46 -11.35 -1.02 4.89
C TYR A 46 -11.31 0.06 5.97
N LYS A 47 -12.39 0.85 6.02
CA LYS A 47 -12.59 1.87 7.03
C LYS A 47 -13.17 1.25 8.30
N THR A 48 -12.72 1.72 9.46
CA THR A 48 -13.23 1.36 10.79
C THR A 48 -13.78 2.60 11.49
N GLU A 49 -14.32 2.45 12.69
CA GLU A 49 -14.76 3.60 13.50
C GLU A 49 -13.59 4.53 13.88
N ASN A 50 -12.39 3.99 14.03
CA ASN A 50 -11.21 4.70 14.51
C ASN A 50 -10.12 4.88 13.44
N GLY A 51 -10.47 4.92 12.15
CA GLY A 51 -9.54 5.08 11.05
C GLY A 51 -9.65 3.99 9.99
N PHE A 52 -8.52 3.38 9.63
CA PHE A 52 -8.45 2.38 8.58
C PHE A 52 -7.64 1.17 9.04
N GLU A 53 -7.96 0.03 8.47
CA GLU A 53 -7.19 -1.19 8.62
C GLU A 53 -6.81 -1.75 7.25
N MET A 54 -5.58 -2.21 7.14
CA MET A 54 -5.12 -3.03 6.02
C MET A 54 -4.62 -4.35 6.57
N ARG A 55 -5.10 -5.44 6.01
CA ARG A 55 -4.87 -6.78 6.51
C ARG A 55 -4.49 -7.72 5.38
N PHE A 56 -3.56 -8.63 5.64
CA PHE A 56 -3.26 -9.77 4.77
C PHE A 56 -3.34 -11.05 5.57
N LYS A 57 -4.12 -12.01 5.09
CA LYS A 57 -4.24 -13.36 5.67
C LYS A 57 -3.99 -14.39 4.60
N ALA A 58 -3.04 -15.27 4.85
CA ALA A 58 -2.75 -16.42 4.01
C ALA A 58 -2.58 -17.67 4.86
N SER A 59 -3.05 -18.82 4.39
CA SER A 59 -2.84 -20.09 5.09
C SER A 59 -2.84 -21.25 4.11
N ASN A 60 -2.02 -22.25 4.40
CA ASN A 60 -2.02 -23.55 3.79
C ASN A 60 -1.86 -24.64 4.86
N LEU A 61 -1.60 -25.89 4.49
CA LEU A 61 -1.43 -26.99 5.43
C LEU A 61 -0.22 -26.83 6.36
N PHE A 62 0.77 -26.04 5.96
CA PHE A 62 2.07 -25.94 6.64
C PHE A 62 2.29 -24.62 7.35
N ALA A 63 1.68 -23.55 6.87
CA ALA A 63 1.90 -22.19 7.35
C ALA A 63 0.64 -21.34 7.36
N SER A 64 0.60 -20.38 8.28
CA SER A 64 -0.35 -19.28 8.24
C SER A 64 0.39 -17.95 8.47
N LEU A 65 0.01 -16.95 7.70
CA LEU A 65 0.53 -15.59 7.75
C LEU A 65 -0.62 -14.65 8.10
N PHE A 66 -0.41 -13.79 9.06
CA PHE A 66 -1.33 -12.73 9.40
C PHE A 66 -0.55 -11.42 9.58
N PHE A 67 -0.88 -10.42 8.77
CA PHE A 67 -0.35 -9.07 8.85
C PHE A 67 -1.51 -8.11 9.00
N LEU A 68 -1.41 -7.17 9.94
CA LEU A 68 -2.42 -6.15 10.21
C LEU A 68 -1.76 -4.80 10.43
N SER A 69 -2.15 -3.81 9.66
CA SER A 69 -1.79 -2.40 9.85
C SER A 69 -3.04 -1.62 10.24
N LYS A 70 -2.94 -0.79 11.29
CA LYS A 70 -3.97 0.17 11.70
C LYS A 70 -3.40 1.58 11.58
N PHE A 71 -4.16 2.47 10.97
CA PHE A 71 -3.70 3.82 10.64
C PHE A 71 -4.87 4.79 10.43
N GLU A 72 -4.57 6.06 10.40
CA GLU A 72 -5.49 7.12 9.97
C GLU A 72 -5.07 7.65 8.59
N ILE A 73 -6.01 8.29 7.89
CA ILE A 73 -5.70 9.06 6.69
C ILE A 73 -6.15 10.50 6.96
N LYS A 74 -5.19 11.43 6.93
CA LYS A 74 -5.41 12.87 7.13
C LYS A 74 -4.77 13.63 5.98
N ASN A 75 -5.53 14.46 5.29
CA ASN A 75 -5.03 15.27 4.15
C ASN A 75 -4.31 14.42 3.08
N SER A 76 -4.84 13.24 2.76
CA SER A 76 -4.27 12.26 1.84
C SER A 76 -2.95 11.62 2.31
N GLU A 77 -2.55 11.83 3.56
CA GLU A 77 -1.39 11.20 4.18
C GLU A 77 -1.82 10.11 5.16
N VAL A 78 -1.12 8.98 5.13
CA VAL A 78 -1.30 7.88 6.07
C VAL A 78 -0.50 8.18 7.34
N ILE A 79 -1.17 8.09 8.48
CA ILE A 79 -0.56 8.22 9.81
C ILE A 79 -0.58 6.83 10.45
N SER A 80 0.58 6.17 10.50
CA SER A 80 0.71 4.82 11.04
C SER A 80 0.35 4.78 12.53
N GLY A 81 -0.47 3.81 12.95
CA GLY A 81 -0.84 3.61 14.36
C GLY A 81 -0.19 2.36 14.93
N SER A 82 -0.46 1.20 14.33
CA SER A 82 0.17 -0.05 14.76
C SER A 82 0.32 -1.03 13.60
N TYR A 83 1.30 -1.92 13.73
CA TYR A 83 1.51 -2.99 12.77
C TYR A 83 1.79 -4.31 13.49
N GLU A 84 1.12 -5.38 13.09
CA GLU A 84 1.24 -6.70 13.70
C GLU A 84 1.58 -7.74 12.63
N ILE A 85 2.55 -8.59 12.95
CA ILE A 85 2.92 -9.79 12.19
C ILE A 85 2.71 -11.02 13.10
N LYS A 86 2.02 -12.03 12.58
CA LYS A 86 1.93 -13.37 13.18
C LYS A 86 2.21 -14.41 12.11
N ILE A 87 3.21 -15.26 12.36
CA ILE A 87 3.58 -16.35 11.46
C ILE A 87 3.49 -17.67 12.23
N ARG A 88 2.87 -18.67 11.61
CA ARG A 88 2.74 -20.02 12.16
C ARG A 88 3.28 -21.03 11.13
N PRO A 89 3.87 -22.14 11.54
CA PRO A 89 3.97 -22.65 12.90
C PRO A 89 4.95 -21.83 13.76
N LYS A 90 4.75 -21.88 15.09
CA LYS A 90 5.48 -21.07 16.07
C LYS A 90 7.01 -21.31 16.12
N PHE A 91 7.48 -22.45 15.64
CA PHE A 91 8.94 -22.70 15.63
C PHE A 91 9.71 -21.76 14.69
N LEU A 92 8.99 -21.06 13.77
CA LEU A 92 9.57 -19.99 12.97
C LEU A 92 9.64 -18.66 13.74
N ASP A 93 8.98 -18.56 14.89
CA ASP A 93 8.73 -17.43 15.77
C ASP A 93 9.14 -16.06 15.18
N ARG A 94 8.27 -15.52 14.34
CA ARG A 94 8.46 -14.22 13.69
C ARG A 94 7.35 -13.24 14.06
N ASP A 95 6.70 -13.50 15.20
CA ASP A 95 5.67 -12.59 15.71
C ASP A 95 6.33 -11.27 16.10
N GLN A 96 5.79 -10.17 15.60
CA GLN A 96 6.28 -8.83 15.90
C GLN A 96 5.11 -7.85 15.91
N TYR A 97 5.18 -6.88 16.83
CA TYR A 97 4.21 -5.82 16.96
C TYR A 97 4.91 -4.48 17.04
N LEU A 98 4.44 -3.51 16.25
CA LEU A 98 4.89 -2.13 16.27
C LEU A 98 3.78 -1.21 16.77
N ASN A 99 4.13 -0.25 17.59
CA ASN A 99 3.27 0.85 18.00
C ASN A 99 3.95 2.18 17.63
N PHE A 100 3.24 3.04 16.91
CA PHE A 100 3.70 4.38 16.50
C PHE A 100 3.06 5.40 17.42
N ASP A 101 3.87 6.11 18.17
CA ASP A 101 3.43 7.13 19.11
C ASP A 101 3.97 8.50 18.66
N TYR A 102 3.08 9.32 18.10
CA TYR A 102 3.42 10.66 17.62
C TYR A 102 3.40 11.73 18.74
N GLU A 103 2.94 11.39 19.94
CA GLU A 103 3.05 12.30 21.10
C GLU A 103 4.48 12.25 21.68
N THR A 104 5.03 11.06 21.79
CA THR A 104 6.42 10.83 22.24
C THR A 104 7.43 10.84 21.09
N MET A 105 6.96 10.87 19.84
CA MET A 105 7.78 10.74 18.62
C MET A 105 8.63 9.46 18.61
N GLU A 106 8.04 8.35 19.04
CA GLU A 106 8.69 7.05 19.12
C GLU A 106 7.90 5.99 18.35
N VAL A 107 8.64 5.01 17.83
CA VAL A 107 8.08 3.72 17.42
C VAL A 107 8.70 2.62 18.27
N ARG A 108 7.85 1.76 18.83
CA ARG A 108 8.26 0.63 19.68
C ARG A 108 7.96 -0.68 18.99
N SER A 109 8.93 -1.58 19.04
CA SER A 109 8.80 -2.95 18.55
C SER A 109 8.87 -3.94 19.70
N GLU A 110 7.95 -4.90 19.68
CA GLU A 110 7.87 -6.03 20.58
C GLU A 110 7.82 -7.35 19.77
N GLY A 111 8.20 -8.45 20.39
CA GLY A 111 8.25 -9.77 19.76
C GLY A 111 9.66 -10.19 19.43
N ILE A 112 9.89 -10.70 18.21
CA ILE A 112 11.22 -11.26 17.84
C ILE A 112 12.32 -10.19 17.85
N ASN A 113 12.03 -8.99 17.33
CA ASN A 113 12.96 -7.86 17.34
C ASN A 113 12.43 -6.79 18.28
N LYS A 114 13.09 -6.58 19.42
CA LYS A 114 12.71 -5.57 20.42
C LYS A 114 13.62 -4.36 20.30
N TRP A 115 13.02 -3.21 20.00
CA TRP A 115 13.73 -1.94 19.89
C TRP A 115 12.78 -0.75 20.09
N VAL A 116 13.35 0.41 20.35
CA VAL A 116 12.67 1.69 20.35
C VAL A 116 13.41 2.61 19.38
N GLY A 117 12.71 3.19 18.43
CA GLY A 117 13.24 4.12 17.43
C GLY A 117 12.55 5.47 17.52
N SER A 118 13.24 6.54 17.11
CA SER A 118 12.65 7.87 16.98
C SER A 118 11.96 8.00 15.62
N LEU A 119 10.74 8.56 15.59
CA LEU A 119 10.05 8.95 14.37
C LEU A 119 10.68 10.21 13.74
N LYS A 120 11.46 10.96 14.51
CA LYS A 120 11.94 12.30 14.14
C LYS A 120 10.73 13.14 13.66
N ASP A 121 10.89 14.04 12.75
CA ASP A 121 9.77 14.84 12.21
C ASP A 121 9.16 14.22 10.93
N ASP A 122 9.49 12.96 10.61
CA ASP A 122 9.09 12.30 9.38
C ASP A 122 7.93 11.31 9.60
N LEU A 123 7.05 11.23 8.62
CA LEU A 123 6.07 10.14 8.53
C LEU A 123 6.80 8.84 8.18
N VAL A 124 6.57 7.82 8.99
CA VAL A 124 7.14 6.49 8.81
C VAL A 124 6.02 5.48 8.61
N TYR A 125 6.13 4.69 7.59
CA TYR A 125 5.11 3.72 7.19
C TYR A 125 5.53 2.29 7.51
N ASP A 126 4.56 1.45 7.83
CA ASP A 126 4.76 0.01 7.91
C ASP A 126 4.67 -0.66 6.51
N PRO A 127 5.06 -1.94 6.38
CA PRO A 127 5.06 -2.64 5.08
C PRO A 127 3.70 -2.82 4.41
N LEU A 128 2.58 -2.66 5.14
CA LEU A 128 1.24 -2.72 4.56
C LEU A 128 0.71 -1.34 4.19
N ASN A 129 0.68 -0.39 5.13
CA ASN A 129 0.07 0.91 4.89
C ASN A 129 0.86 1.78 3.90
N VAL A 130 2.16 1.55 3.75
CA VAL A 130 2.98 2.18 2.69
C VAL A 130 2.39 1.94 1.29
N GLN A 131 1.68 0.84 1.09
CA GLN A 131 1.08 0.51 -0.20
C GLN A 131 -0.08 1.46 -0.55
N ILE A 132 -0.79 1.98 0.45
CA ILE A 132 -1.80 3.03 0.25
C ILE A 132 -1.12 4.31 -0.20
N MET A 133 -0.01 4.71 0.45
CA MET A 133 0.74 5.91 0.05
C MET A 133 1.34 5.80 -1.35
N ILE A 134 1.88 4.63 -1.72
CA ILE A 134 2.39 4.39 -3.08
C ILE A 134 1.26 4.59 -4.09
N ARG A 135 0.10 3.96 -3.89
CA ARG A 135 -1.07 4.09 -4.78
C ARG A 135 -1.56 5.53 -4.85
N THR A 136 -1.65 6.22 -3.72
CA THR A 136 -2.07 7.64 -3.63
C THR A 136 -1.11 8.53 -4.43
N ASN A 137 0.19 8.39 -4.25
CA ASN A 137 1.19 9.18 -4.96
C ASN A 137 1.14 8.96 -6.48
N VAL A 138 1.04 7.71 -6.91
CA VAL A 138 0.92 7.36 -8.35
C VAL A 138 -0.40 7.88 -8.92
N LYS A 139 -1.52 7.75 -8.20
CA LYS A 139 -2.85 8.28 -8.60
C LYS A 139 -2.82 9.80 -8.75
N HIS A 140 -2.07 10.52 -7.92
CA HIS A 140 -1.83 11.96 -8.03
C HIS A 140 -0.84 12.35 -9.13
N GLY A 141 -0.31 11.39 -9.89
CA GLY A 141 0.59 11.64 -11.01
C GLY A 141 2.04 11.92 -10.61
N LEU A 142 2.43 11.64 -9.36
CA LEU A 142 3.82 11.80 -8.92
C LEU A 142 4.68 10.74 -9.60
N LYS A 143 5.71 11.20 -10.31
CA LYS A 143 6.63 10.30 -11.03
C LYS A 143 7.85 9.89 -10.20
N ASN A 144 8.23 10.73 -9.24
CA ASN A 144 9.36 10.50 -8.34
C ASN A 144 8.98 10.96 -6.95
N PHE A 145 9.18 10.11 -5.95
CA PHE A 145 8.90 10.46 -4.55
C PHE A 145 9.74 9.61 -3.60
N LYS A 146 9.86 10.06 -2.35
CA LYS A 146 10.55 9.35 -1.27
C LYS A 146 9.57 8.96 -0.19
N ILE A 147 9.75 7.77 0.36
CA ILE A 147 8.97 7.26 1.48
C ILE A 147 9.90 6.63 2.51
N ASN A 148 9.68 6.96 3.79
CA ASN A 148 10.37 6.33 4.90
C ASN A 148 9.57 5.13 5.39
N ILE A 149 10.18 3.95 5.35
CA ILE A 149 9.57 2.70 5.79
C ILE A 149 10.32 2.21 7.03
N VAL A 150 9.57 1.76 8.04
CA VAL A 150 10.13 1.23 9.27
C VAL A 150 11.07 0.06 8.99
N ASP A 151 12.23 0.05 9.65
CA ASP A 151 13.11 -1.10 9.66
C ASP A 151 12.67 -2.08 10.75
N MET A 152 12.15 -3.22 10.33
CA MET A 152 11.57 -4.21 11.23
C MET A 152 12.63 -4.93 12.08
N GLU A 153 13.87 -4.98 11.64
CA GLU A 153 14.96 -5.74 12.28
C GLU A 153 15.82 -4.83 13.17
N GLU A 154 16.33 -3.74 12.62
CA GLU A 154 17.27 -2.86 13.27
C GLU A 154 16.60 -1.70 14.03
N GLY A 155 15.36 -1.42 13.70
CA GLY A 155 14.63 -0.26 14.23
C GLY A 155 14.90 1.03 13.45
N GLY A 156 14.09 2.07 13.77
CA GLY A 156 14.10 3.31 13.03
C GLY A 156 13.43 3.19 11.66
N SER A 157 13.89 3.98 10.69
CA SER A 157 13.34 3.98 9.34
C SER A 157 14.44 4.02 8.27
N LYS A 158 14.12 3.46 7.10
CA LYS A 158 14.94 3.53 5.89
C LYS A 158 14.18 4.32 4.83
N SER A 159 14.85 5.31 4.21
CA SER A 159 14.30 6.09 3.11
C SER A 159 14.46 5.34 1.79
N TYR A 160 13.39 5.24 1.03
CA TYR A 160 13.35 4.61 -0.28
C TYR A 160 12.94 5.62 -1.34
N GLU A 161 13.57 5.53 -2.50
CA GLU A 161 13.22 6.30 -3.69
C GLU A 161 12.31 5.46 -4.58
N PHE A 162 11.22 6.08 -5.03
CA PHE A 162 10.25 5.49 -5.93
C PHE A 162 10.23 6.28 -7.23
N ASN A 163 10.38 5.59 -8.37
CA ASN A 163 10.45 6.20 -9.68
C ASN A 163 9.49 5.49 -10.64
N VAL A 164 8.58 6.23 -11.28
CA VAL A 164 7.78 5.71 -12.40
C VAL A 164 8.72 5.58 -13.61
N VAL A 165 8.93 4.35 -14.05
CA VAL A 165 9.88 4.03 -15.13
C VAL A 165 9.20 3.76 -16.46
N GLY A 166 7.87 3.56 -16.46
CA GLY A 166 7.14 3.33 -17.71
C GLY A 166 5.64 3.11 -17.51
N LEU A 167 4.97 2.94 -18.64
CA LEU A 167 3.59 2.48 -18.76
C LEU A 167 3.60 1.25 -19.66
N GLU A 168 2.96 0.18 -19.26
CA GLU A 168 2.87 -1.07 -20.01
C GLU A 168 1.44 -1.61 -19.99
N GLU A 169 1.14 -2.50 -20.91
CA GLU A 169 -0.08 -3.28 -20.87
C GLU A 169 0.11 -4.48 -19.95
N CYS A 170 -0.80 -4.66 -19.00
CA CYS A 170 -0.88 -5.82 -18.12
C CYS A 170 -2.12 -6.65 -18.48
N ILE A 171 -2.03 -7.95 -18.35
CA ILE A 171 -3.19 -8.84 -18.53
C ILE A 171 -3.68 -9.28 -17.16
N PHE A 172 -4.96 -9.06 -16.90
CA PHE A 172 -5.64 -9.54 -15.71
C PHE A 172 -7.02 -10.08 -16.07
N ASN A 173 -7.33 -11.32 -15.70
CA ASN A 173 -8.58 -12.03 -16.03
C ASN A 173 -8.94 -12.02 -17.54
N GLY A 174 -7.93 -12.00 -18.43
CA GLY A 174 -8.12 -11.97 -19.88
C GLY A 174 -8.38 -10.56 -20.44
N GLU A 175 -8.42 -9.54 -19.62
CA GLU A 175 -8.52 -8.14 -20.01
C GLU A 175 -7.15 -7.47 -20.03
N THR A 176 -6.96 -6.55 -20.98
CA THR A 176 -5.76 -5.71 -21.06
C THR A 176 -5.98 -4.44 -20.28
N LEU A 177 -5.15 -4.19 -19.27
CA LEU A 177 -5.19 -3.02 -18.42
C LEU A 177 -3.94 -2.15 -18.63
N LYS A 178 -4.04 -0.86 -18.32
CA LYS A 178 -2.89 0.06 -18.31
C LYS A 178 -2.18 -0.02 -16.97
N CYS A 179 -0.93 -0.45 -16.99
CA CYS A 179 -0.11 -0.55 -15.79
C CYS A 179 0.94 0.57 -15.74
N VAL A 180 0.96 1.29 -14.63
CA VAL A 180 2.10 2.13 -14.26
C VAL A 180 3.18 1.23 -13.66
N ILE A 181 4.38 1.31 -14.21
CA ILE A 181 5.54 0.57 -13.70
C ILE A 181 6.33 1.49 -12.78
N LEU A 182 6.40 1.10 -11.50
CA LEU A 182 7.09 1.85 -10.46
C LEU A 182 8.24 1.02 -9.91
N GLU A 183 9.40 1.60 -9.78
CA GLU A 183 10.56 0.98 -9.17
C GLU A 183 10.90 1.63 -7.83
N ARG A 184 11.20 0.79 -6.84
CA ARG A 184 11.74 1.20 -5.55
C ARG A 184 13.21 0.81 -5.46
N SER A 185 14.03 1.75 -5.10
CA SER A 185 15.44 1.55 -4.83
C SER A 185 15.85 2.18 -3.49
N ARG A 186 17.02 1.84 -3.03
CA ARG A 186 17.67 2.44 -1.87
C ARG A 186 19.16 2.58 -2.15
N LEU A 187 19.73 3.67 -1.70
CA LEU A 187 21.17 3.90 -1.80
C LEU A 187 21.97 2.74 -1.18
N ASN A 188 22.99 2.28 -1.87
CA ASN A 188 23.87 1.18 -1.46
C ASN A 188 23.14 -0.18 -1.27
N SER A 189 22.16 -0.46 -2.10
CA SER A 189 21.44 -1.74 -2.09
C SER A 189 21.20 -2.24 -3.51
N ASP A 190 21.58 -3.49 -3.77
CA ASP A 190 21.31 -4.18 -5.04
C ASP A 190 19.88 -4.73 -5.12
N ARG A 191 19.10 -4.59 -4.03
CA ARG A 191 17.69 -4.99 -3.98
C ARG A 191 16.83 -3.98 -4.71
N LYS A 192 16.07 -4.47 -5.68
CA LYS A 192 15.14 -3.71 -6.50
C LYS A 192 13.72 -4.27 -6.33
N VAL A 193 12.76 -3.38 -6.15
CA VAL A 193 11.35 -3.79 -6.13
C VAL A 193 10.61 -3.09 -7.26
N THR A 194 9.96 -3.87 -8.10
CA THR A 194 9.16 -3.38 -9.22
C THR A 194 7.68 -3.64 -8.93
N TYR A 195 6.86 -2.62 -9.08
CA TYR A 195 5.42 -2.62 -8.88
C TYR A 195 4.72 -2.38 -10.21
N TYR A 196 3.68 -3.16 -10.49
CA TYR A 196 2.78 -3.00 -11.62
C TYR A 196 1.42 -2.57 -11.07
N LEU A 197 1.00 -1.33 -11.33
CA LEU A 197 -0.22 -0.74 -10.78
C LEU A 197 -1.22 -0.48 -11.91
N ALA A 198 -2.39 -1.14 -11.88
CA ALA A 198 -3.42 -0.98 -12.90
C ALA A 198 -4.27 0.26 -12.65
N GLU A 199 -4.33 1.17 -13.62
CA GLU A 199 -5.13 2.41 -13.55
C GLU A 199 -6.62 2.11 -13.35
N GLU A 200 -7.17 1.16 -14.14
CA GLU A 200 -8.59 0.78 -14.13
C GLU A 200 -9.03 0.12 -12.81
N LEU A 201 -8.07 -0.37 -12.01
CA LEU A 201 -8.30 -0.94 -10.70
C LEU A 201 -7.84 0.00 -9.57
N GLU A 202 -8.00 1.31 -9.77
CA GLU A 202 -7.63 2.31 -8.77
C GLU A 202 -6.16 2.16 -8.31
N TYR A 203 -5.27 1.87 -9.25
CA TYR A 203 -3.85 1.63 -9.02
C TYR A 203 -3.57 0.44 -8.08
N MET A 204 -4.42 -0.60 -8.07
CA MET A 204 -4.09 -1.84 -7.38
C MET A 204 -2.84 -2.49 -7.97
N PHE A 205 -2.08 -3.13 -7.09
CA PHE A 205 -0.91 -3.90 -7.51
C PHE A 205 -1.36 -5.17 -8.21
N ILE A 206 -1.13 -5.26 -9.52
CA ILE A 206 -1.31 -6.50 -10.29
C ILE A 206 -0.16 -7.45 -9.96
N LYS A 207 1.05 -6.89 -9.83
CA LYS A 207 2.26 -7.66 -9.53
C LYS A 207 3.25 -6.80 -8.75
N ILE A 208 3.96 -7.44 -7.82
CA ILE A 208 5.14 -6.87 -7.16
C ILE A 208 6.25 -7.90 -7.31
N ILE A 209 7.41 -7.48 -7.81
CA ILE A 209 8.61 -8.30 -7.92
C ILE A 209 9.65 -7.68 -7.01
N ASP A 210 10.10 -8.42 -6.02
CA ASP A 210 11.14 -8.01 -5.05
C ASP A 210 12.37 -8.89 -5.29
N ALA A 211 13.33 -8.34 -6.02
CA ALA A 211 14.52 -9.03 -6.47
C ALA A 211 15.77 -8.53 -5.75
N SER A 212 16.58 -9.46 -5.28
CA SER A 212 17.94 -9.27 -4.81
C SER A 212 18.86 -10.29 -5.49
N PRO A 213 20.21 -10.16 -5.39
CA PRO A 213 21.12 -11.16 -5.92
C PRO A 213 20.89 -12.58 -5.39
N GLU A 214 20.32 -12.69 -4.20
CA GLU A 214 20.14 -13.95 -3.46
C GLU A 214 18.78 -14.61 -3.71
N ARG A 215 17.73 -13.81 -4.00
CA ARG A 215 16.36 -14.31 -4.12
C ARG A 215 15.43 -13.37 -4.87
N THR A 216 14.38 -13.94 -5.42
CA THR A 216 13.26 -13.20 -5.99
C THR A 216 11.96 -13.63 -5.33
N ASN A 217 11.20 -12.67 -4.80
CA ASN A 217 9.86 -12.88 -4.29
C ASN A 217 8.87 -12.19 -5.22
N THR A 218 7.75 -12.81 -5.47
CA THR A 218 6.69 -12.25 -6.31
C THR A 218 5.36 -12.27 -5.58
N LEU A 219 4.62 -11.18 -5.66
CA LEU A 219 3.23 -11.12 -5.24
C LEU A 219 2.38 -10.81 -6.47
N THR A 220 1.42 -11.67 -6.78
CA THR A 220 0.57 -11.55 -7.98
C THR A 220 -0.91 -11.47 -7.56
N LEU A 221 -1.64 -10.52 -8.13
CA LEU A 221 -3.09 -10.43 -7.98
C LEU A 221 -3.75 -11.60 -8.72
N LEU A 222 -4.59 -12.36 -8.01
CA LEU A 222 -5.36 -13.47 -8.59
C LEU A 222 -6.81 -13.08 -8.86
N GLU A 223 -7.41 -12.28 -7.96
CA GLU A 223 -8.84 -11.96 -8.03
C GLU A 223 -9.13 -10.68 -7.26
N VAL A 224 -9.99 -9.81 -7.78
CA VAL A 224 -10.59 -8.70 -7.06
C VAL A 224 -11.94 -9.15 -6.52
N LEU A 225 -12.08 -9.26 -5.21
CA LEU A 225 -13.30 -9.71 -4.54
C LEU A 225 -14.28 -8.56 -4.33
N SER A 226 -13.76 -7.36 -4.03
CA SER A 226 -14.51 -6.10 -3.99
C SER A 226 -13.60 -4.91 -4.24
N LEU A 227 -14.16 -3.83 -4.80
CA LEU A 227 -13.48 -2.55 -5.01
C LEU A 227 -14.51 -1.41 -4.92
N GLY A 228 -14.41 -0.60 -3.84
CA GLY A 228 -15.37 0.48 -3.53
C GLY A 228 -16.59 0.03 -2.77
#